data_582b17a9e0fd2b62bc0e23c5d16ef088
#
_entry.id   582b17a9e0fd2b62bc0e23c5d16ef088
#
_cell.length_a   1.000
_cell.length_b   1.000
_cell.length_c   1.000
_cell.angle_alpha   90.00
_cell.angle_beta   90.00
_cell.angle_gamma   90.00
#
_symmetry.space_group_name_H-M   'P 1'
#
loop_
_entity.id
_entity.type
_entity.pdbx_description
1 polymer ?
#
loop_
_entity_poly.entity_id
_entity_poly.type
_entity_poly.pdbx_seq_one_letter_code
_entity_poly.pdbx_strand_id
1 'polypeptide(L)'
;MANNKAINVIFAGVGGQGNILVSHLLADAALARGYSVLLTETFGAATRGGSVFSCVRIGSVSAPLMRRYTCQIIVALEPLEGLRQALPYLKPGGWALVNEHPWVPVDVSAGRAVYPPLDQILEGLQQLGARVVHLDATSIAQELGSSRMMNIVLLGGLMAQMDKRWKPEVVAANKKAFKKGFEFVLEQAAQQA
;
A
#
# COMPACT_ATOMS: atom_id res chain seq x y z
N MET A 1 16.34 13.56 -21.72
CA MET A 1 16.43 12.47 -20.74
C MET A 1 15.50 12.84 -19.61
N ALA A 2 14.37 12.13 -19.45
CA ALA A 2 13.42 12.40 -18.38
C ALA A 2 14.13 12.20 -17.03
N ASN A 3 14.00 13.19 -16.15
CA ASN A 3 14.52 13.16 -14.79
C ASN A 3 13.80 12.06 -14.02
N ASN A 4 14.29 10.83 -14.12
CA ASN A 4 13.61 9.61 -13.67
C ASN A 4 13.90 9.41 -12.16
N LYS A 5 13.44 10.37 -11.35
CA LYS A 5 13.52 10.27 -9.89
C LYS A 5 12.77 9.02 -9.45
N ALA A 6 13.45 8.14 -8.72
CA ALA A 6 12.83 6.94 -8.17
C ALA A 6 11.62 7.28 -7.29
N ILE A 7 10.53 6.55 -7.48
CA ILE A 7 9.35 6.57 -6.61
C ILE A 7 9.44 5.32 -5.73
N ASN A 8 9.40 5.52 -4.42
CA ASN A 8 9.43 4.46 -3.45
C ASN A 8 8.08 4.41 -2.74
N VAL A 9 7.45 3.24 -2.76
CA VAL A 9 6.16 2.96 -2.11
C VAL A 9 6.35 1.81 -1.14
N ILE A 10 5.82 1.92 0.06
CA ILE A 10 5.73 0.82 1.02
C ILE A 10 4.26 0.49 1.23
N PHE A 11 3.92 -0.79 1.09
CA PHE A 11 2.68 -1.37 1.57
C PHE A 11 2.95 -2.00 2.93
N ALA A 12 2.24 -1.57 3.96
CA ALA A 12 2.44 -2.03 5.32
C ALA A 12 1.15 -2.61 5.90
N GLY A 13 1.23 -3.76 6.52
CA GLY A 13 0.06 -4.41 7.12
C GLY A 13 0.44 -5.68 7.87
N VAL A 14 -0.53 -6.56 8.04
CA VAL A 14 -0.33 -7.86 8.68
C VAL A 14 -0.51 -9.00 7.68
N GLY A 15 0.06 -10.15 8.00
CA GLY A 15 -0.06 -11.35 7.18
C GLY A 15 -1.53 -11.74 6.96
N GLY A 16 -1.91 -11.94 5.70
CA GLY A 16 -3.28 -12.24 5.27
C GLY A 16 -4.04 -11.08 4.65
N GLN A 17 -3.54 -9.83 4.71
CA GLN A 17 -4.19 -8.66 4.11
C GLN A 17 -3.88 -8.45 2.62
N GLY A 18 -3.02 -9.29 2.03
CA GLY A 18 -2.69 -9.22 0.60
C GLY A 18 -1.67 -8.14 0.25
N ASN A 19 -0.74 -7.82 1.16
CA ASN A 19 0.40 -6.92 0.91
C ASN A 19 1.18 -7.33 -0.34
N ILE A 20 1.50 -8.63 -0.46
CA ILE A 20 2.23 -9.19 -1.60
C ILE A 20 1.45 -8.95 -2.90
N LEU A 21 0.16 -9.29 -2.91
CA LEU A 21 -0.67 -9.12 -4.09
C LEU A 21 -0.65 -7.66 -4.60
N VAL A 22 -0.90 -6.70 -3.71
CA VAL A 22 -1.00 -5.30 -4.12
C VAL A 22 0.35 -4.71 -4.53
N SER A 23 1.45 -5.14 -3.92
CA SER A 23 2.79 -4.72 -4.31
C SER A 23 3.20 -5.27 -5.67
N HIS A 24 2.87 -6.53 -5.98
CA HIS A 24 3.07 -7.11 -7.31
C HIS A 24 2.23 -6.43 -8.37
N LEU A 25 0.94 -6.17 -8.12
CA LEU A 25 0.08 -5.45 -9.07
C LEU A 25 0.66 -4.07 -9.43
N LEU A 26 1.17 -3.33 -8.44
CA LEU A 26 1.85 -2.05 -8.69
C LEU A 26 3.14 -2.23 -9.50
N ALA A 27 3.95 -3.23 -9.15
CA ALA A 27 5.19 -3.55 -9.83
C ALA A 27 4.96 -3.91 -11.29
N ASP A 28 4.01 -4.81 -11.57
CA ASP A 28 3.65 -5.25 -12.91
C ASP A 28 3.10 -4.11 -13.78
N ALA A 29 2.25 -3.25 -13.18
CA ALA A 29 1.75 -2.07 -13.86
C ALA A 29 2.86 -1.07 -14.24
N ALA A 30 3.89 -0.93 -13.40
CA ALA A 30 5.05 -0.09 -13.69
C ALA A 30 5.98 -0.71 -14.75
N LEU A 31 6.23 -2.03 -14.68
CA LEU A 31 6.99 -2.78 -15.68
C LEU A 31 6.33 -2.72 -17.06
N ALA A 32 5.01 -2.90 -17.14
CA ALA A 32 4.24 -2.78 -18.37
C ALA A 32 4.33 -1.39 -19.02
N ARG A 33 4.76 -0.37 -18.25
CA ARG A 33 5.01 1.00 -18.72
C ARG A 33 6.47 1.27 -19.04
N GLY A 34 7.33 0.24 -19.00
CA GLY A 34 8.76 0.35 -19.29
C GLY A 34 9.59 0.96 -18.17
N TYR A 35 9.07 1.05 -16.95
CA TYR A 35 9.87 1.46 -15.79
C TYR A 35 10.68 0.29 -15.26
N SER A 36 11.89 0.56 -14.77
CA SER A 36 12.61 -0.40 -13.92
C SER A 36 11.93 -0.48 -12.55
N VAL A 37 11.80 -1.68 -12.02
CA VAL A 37 11.17 -1.91 -10.71
C VAL A 37 12.03 -2.84 -9.88
N LEU A 38 12.23 -2.48 -8.61
CA LEU A 38 12.76 -3.38 -7.59
C LEU A 38 11.68 -3.59 -6.52
N LEU A 39 11.36 -4.84 -6.26
CA LEU A 39 10.42 -5.27 -5.24
C LEU A 39 11.18 -5.98 -4.12
N THR A 40 10.91 -5.63 -2.88
CA THR A 40 11.44 -6.30 -1.69
C THR A 40 10.28 -6.59 -0.74
N GLU A 41 10.23 -7.81 -0.25
CA GLU A 41 9.20 -8.26 0.69
C GLU A 41 9.85 -8.66 2.00
N THR A 42 9.19 -8.32 3.09
CA THR A 42 9.63 -8.71 4.42
C THR A 42 8.53 -9.57 5.04
N PHE A 43 8.88 -10.78 5.38
CA PHE A 43 8.00 -11.71 6.05
C PHE A 43 8.32 -11.70 7.54
N GLY A 44 7.30 -11.44 8.38
CA GLY A 44 7.42 -11.63 9.82
C GLY A 44 7.54 -13.12 10.17
N ALA A 45 7.95 -13.43 11.40
CA ALA A 45 8.05 -14.81 11.90
C ALA A 45 6.69 -15.55 11.94
N ALA A 46 5.57 -14.80 11.95
CA ALA A 46 4.22 -15.34 11.91
C ALA A 46 3.63 -15.17 10.48
N THR A 47 3.21 -16.28 9.89
CA THR A 47 2.57 -16.30 8.56
C THR A 47 1.18 -15.68 8.53
N ARG A 48 0.52 -15.56 9.69
CA ARG A 48 -0.78 -14.89 9.87
C ARG A 48 -0.73 -13.94 11.06
N GLY A 49 -1.22 -12.71 10.88
CA GLY A 49 -1.28 -11.70 11.94
C GLY A 49 0.05 -11.06 12.34
N GLY A 50 1.19 -11.48 11.75
CA GLY A 50 2.49 -10.85 11.95
C GLY A 50 2.66 -9.63 11.05
N SER A 51 3.52 -8.68 11.47
CA SER A 51 3.90 -7.51 10.68
C SER A 51 4.53 -7.93 9.35
N VAL A 52 4.01 -7.40 8.25
CA VAL A 52 4.49 -7.63 6.88
C VAL A 52 4.54 -6.30 6.15
N PHE A 53 5.62 -6.05 5.42
CA PHE A 53 5.64 -4.94 4.49
C PHE A 53 6.35 -5.30 3.18
N SER A 54 5.92 -4.66 2.10
CA SER A 54 6.50 -4.76 0.78
C SER A 54 6.97 -3.40 0.31
N CYS A 55 8.19 -3.31 -0.23
CA CYS A 55 8.73 -2.09 -0.82
C CYS A 55 8.73 -2.21 -2.34
N VAL A 56 8.07 -1.30 -3.02
CA VAL A 56 8.10 -1.16 -4.49
C VAL A 56 8.89 0.11 -4.82
N ARG A 57 9.98 -0.05 -5.56
CA ARG A 57 10.86 1.04 -6.00
C ARG A 57 10.81 1.12 -7.52
N ILE A 58 10.29 2.23 -8.05
CA ILE A 58 10.00 2.43 -9.47
C ILE A 58 10.94 3.50 -10.04
N GLY A 59 11.56 3.24 -11.18
CA GLY A 59 12.46 4.16 -11.89
C GLY A 59 13.93 3.84 -11.70
N SER A 60 14.80 4.85 -11.72
CA SER A 60 16.27 4.63 -11.63
C SER A 60 16.67 4.21 -10.21
N VAL A 61 16.64 2.91 -9.95
CA VAL A 61 17.00 2.31 -8.67
C VAL A 61 18.07 1.24 -8.88
N SER A 62 19.11 1.26 -8.04
CA SER A 62 20.26 0.36 -8.14
C SER A 62 20.39 -0.64 -7.00
N ALA A 63 19.57 -0.51 -5.95
CA ALA A 63 19.64 -1.39 -4.79
C ALA A 63 18.22 -1.73 -4.30
N PRO A 64 17.96 -2.98 -3.88
CA PRO A 64 16.64 -3.39 -3.39
C PRO A 64 16.27 -2.75 -2.04
N LEU A 65 17.26 -2.56 -1.16
CA LEU A 65 17.03 -1.96 0.16
C LEU A 65 16.78 -0.47 0.06
N MET A 66 15.73 -0.03 0.74
CA MET A 66 15.37 1.37 0.84
C MET A 66 16.18 2.07 1.93
N ARG A 67 16.70 3.25 1.62
CA ARG A 67 17.36 4.11 2.64
C ARG A 67 16.30 4.76 3.53
N ARG A 68 16.67 5.07 4.76
CA ARG A 68 15.81 5.82 5.69
C ARG A 68 15.38 7.16 5.08
N TYR A 69 14.16 7.57 5.36
CA TYR A 69 13.56 8.86 4.96
C TYR A 69 13.55 9.11 3.44
N THR A 70 13.45 8.04 2.62
CA THR A 70 13.38 8.14 1.15
C THR A 70 12.08 7.61 0.56
N CYS A 71 11.17 7.10 1.37
CA CYS A 71 9.86 6.64 0.92
C CYS A 71 8.92 7.82 0.64
N GLN A 72 8.35 7.89 -0.54
CA GLN A 72 7.40 8.92 -0.90
C GLN A 72 5.98 8.61 -0.44
N ILE A 73 5.62 7.33 -0.39
CA ILE A 73 4.24 6.91 -0.14
C ILE A 73 4.24 5.67 0.75
N ILE A 74 3.54 5.76 1.87
CA ILE A 74 3.15 4.61 2.70
C ILE A 74 1.69 4.30 2.39
N VAL A 75 1.39 3.06 2.06
CA VAL A 75 0.03 2.51 1.97
C VAL A 75 -0.15 1.56 3.14
N ALA A 76 -0.88 2.01 4.14
CA ALA A 76 -1.13 1.27 5.36
C ALA A 76 -2.41 0.44 5.21
N LEU A 77 -2.28 -0.86 4.99
CA LEU A 77 -3.39 -1.81 5.03
C LEU A 77 -3.88 -1.98 6.46
N GLU A 78 -2.95 -1.77 7.42
CA GLU A 78 -3.21 -1.75 8.85
C GLU A 78 -2.60 -0.47 9.45
N PRO A 79 -3.35 0.31 10.26
CA PRO A 79 -2.92 1.65 10.69
C PRO A 79 -1.59 1.67 11.43
N LEU A 80 -1.43 0.81 12.45
CA LEU A 80 -0.23 0.79 13.30
C LEU A 80 1.00 0.32 12.53
N GLU A 81 0.84 -0.66 11.64
CA GLU A 81 1.93 -1.11 10.76
C GLU A 81 2.35 -0.01 9.78
N GLY A 82 1.39 0.79 9.30
CA GLY A 82 1.68 1.99 8.51
C GLY A 82 2.56 2.97 9.26
N LEU A 83 2.24 3.30 10.51
CA LEU A 83 3.05 4.18 11.36
C LEU A 83 4.43 3.59 11.63
N ARG A 84 4.51 2.27 11.94
CA ARG A 84 5.79 1.58 12.18
C ARG A 84 6.74 1.66 10.99
N GLN A 85 6.23 1.56 9.76
CA GLN A 85 7.05 1.69 8.56
C GLN A 85 7.31 3.16 8.17
N ALA A 86 6.40 4.08 8.52
CA ALA A 86 6.61 5.50 8.29
C ALA A 86 7.77 6.05 9.11
N LEU A 87 7.92 5.64 10.37
CA LEU A 87 8.97 6.09 11.29
C LEU A 87 10.39 6.02 10.69
N PRO A 88 10.85 4.87 10.14
CA PRO A 88 12.18 4.78 9.56
C PRO A 88 12.27 5.22 8.09
N TYR A 89 11.18 5.18 7.32
CA TYR A 89 11.28 5.26 5.87
C TYR A 89 10.60 6.45 5.23
N LEU A 90 9.50 6.99 5.81
CA LEU A 90 8.77 8.09 5.19
C LEU A 90 9.64 9.35 5.15
N LYS A 91 9.73 9.97 3.98
CA LYS A 91 10.37 11.27 3.86
C LYS A 91 9.42 12.37 4.32
N PRO A 92 9.91 13.48 4.90
CA PRO A 92 9.08 14.65 5.19
C PRO A 92 8.34 15.14 3.93
N GLY A 93 7.05 15.46 4.07
CA GLY A 93 6.17 15.83 2.96
C GLY A 93 5.74 14.65 2.08
N GLY A 94 6.05 13.42 2.47
CA GLY A 94 5.53 12.21 1.85
C GLY A 94 4.04 12.00 2.13
N TRP A 95 3.46 10.96 1.53
CA TRP A 95 2.06 10.60 1.68
C TRP A 95 1.90 9.35 2.54
N ALA A 96 0.88 9.33 3.38
CA ALA A 96 0.38 8.15 4.05
C ALA A 96 -1.09 7.96 3.68
N LEU A 97 -1.39 6.87 2.99
CA LEU A 97 -2.75 6.41 2.69
C LEU A 97 -3.09 5.29 3.66
N VAL A 98 -4.07 5.49 4.54
CA VAL A 98 -4.32 4.63 5.70
C VAL A 98 -5.72 4.05 5.64
N ASN A 99 -5.82 2.71 5.73
CA ASN A 99 -7.07 2.04 6.07
C ASN A 99 -7.39 2.27 7.54
N GLU A 100 -8.61 2.70 7.86
CA GLU A 100 -9.03 2.99 9.24
C GLU A 100 -9.26 1.75 10.09
N HIS A 101 -9.44 0.59 9.45
CA HIS A 101 -9.80 -0.64 10.14
C HIS A 101 -8.57 -1.31 10.79
N PRO A 102 -8.48 -1.38 12.14
CA PRO A 102 -7.37 -2.02 12.81
C PRO A 102 -7.46 -3.55 12.70
N TRP A 103 -6.32 -4.19 12.52
CA TRP A 103 -6.20 -5.63 12.70
C TRP A 103 -5.49 -5.89 14.01
N VAL A 104 -6.27 -6.11 15.07
CA VAL A 104 -5.76 -6.21 16.44
C VAL A 104 -4.76 -7.36 16.56
N PRO A 105 -3.48 -7.09 16.91
CA PRO A 105 -2.46 -8.13 17.09
C PRO A 105 -2.83 -9.08 18.23
N VAL A 106 -2.30 -10.32 18.16
CA VAL A 106 -2.54 -11.35 19.18
C VAL A 106 -2.14 -10.87 20.58
N ASP A 107 -1.06 -10.11 20.71
CA ASP A 107 -0.59 -9.59 22.00
C ASP A 107 -1.58 -8.58 22.61
N VAL A 108 -2.25 -7.80 21.80
CA VAL A 108 -3.31 -6.89 22.25
C VAL A 108 -4.55 -7.70 22.68
N SER A 109 -4.95 -8.68 21.85
CA SER A 109 -6.09 -9.57 22.17
C SER A 109 -5.85 -10.39 23.44
N ALA A 110 -4.59 -10.68 23.74
CA ALA A 110 -4.18 -11.39 24.96
C ALA A 110 -3.94 -10.47 26.16
N GLY A 111 -4.21 -9.17 26.04
CA GLY A 111 -4.03 -8.18 27.13
C GLY A 111 -2.56 -7.86 27.47
N ARG A 112 -1.59 -8.28 26.64
CA ARG A 112 -0.16 -8.03 26.84
C ARG A 112 0.32 -6.70 26.25
N ALA A 113 -0.49 -6.07 25.40
CA ALA A 113 -0.20 -4.78 24.77
C ALA A 113 -1.48 -3.97 24.63
N VAL A 114 -1.36 -2.67 24.45
CA VAL A 114 -2.47 -1.77 24.15
C VAL A 114 -2.35 -1.35 22.69
N TYR A 115 -3.46 -1.43 21.94
CA TYR A 115 -3.53 -0.88 20.60
C TYR A 115 -3.84 0.61 20.70
N PRO A 116 -3.03 1.49 20.08
CA PRO A 116 -3.27 2.93 20.12
C PRO A 116 -4.60 3.28 19.41
N PRO A 117 -5.35 4.27 19.89
CA PRO A 117 -6.48 4.82 19.14
C PRO A 117 -6.05 5.30 17.75
N LEU A 118 -6.95 5.20 16.76
CA LEU A 118 -6.67 5.58 15.38
C LEU A 118 -6.16 7.03 15.29
N ASP A 119 -6.79 7.95 16.01
CA ASP A 119 -6.40 9.38 16.02
C ASP A 119 -4.95 9.57 16.42
N GLN A 120 -4.46 8.86 17.43
CA GLN A 120 -3.05 8.92 17.84
C GLN A 120 -2.12 8.40 16.75
N ILE A 121 -2.52 7.38 16.01
CA ILE A 121 -1.73 6.85 14.88
C ILE A 121 -1.67 7.89 13.77
N LEU A 122 -2.80 8.52 13.42
CA LEU A 122 -2.87 9.55 12.39
C LEU A 122 -2.06 10.80 12.78
N GLU A 123 -2.17 11.24 14.03
CA GLU A 123 -1.35 12.33 14.58
C GLU A 123 0.14 11.99 14.51
N GLY A 124 0.54 10.77 14.88
CA GLY A 124 1.93 10.32 14.77
C GLY A 124 2.45 10.40 13.32
N LEU A 125 1.65 10.02 12.34
CA LEU A 125 2.00 10.19 10.92
C LEU A 125 2.13 11.66 10.52
N GLN A 126 1.23 12.54 11.01
CA GLN A 126 1.29 13.98 10.75
C GLN A 126 2.54 14.62 11.37
N GLN A 127 2.93 14.22 12.59
CA GLN A 127 4.14 14.68 13.26
C GLN A 127 5.43 14.29 12.52
N LEU A 128 5.40 13.19 11.73
CA LEU A 128 6.48 12.83 10.81
C LEU A 128 6.50 13.70 9.54
N GLY A 129 5.60 14.65 9.41
CA GLY A 129 5.44 15.50 8.24
C GLY A 129 4.71 14.81 7.09
N ALA A 130 3.96 13.74 7.34
CA ALA A 130 3.15 13.08 6.33
C ALA A 130 1.94 13.91 5.92
N ARG A 131 1.57 13.81 4.64
CA ARG A 131 0.24 14.17 4.15
C ARG A 131 -0.65 12.95 4.30
N VAL A 132 -1.49 12.95 5.31
CA VAL A 132 -2.32 11.80 5.66
C VAL A 132 -3.64 11.84 4.91
N VAL A 133 -3.99 10.74 4.27
CA VAL A 133 -5.32 10.44 3.73
C VAL A 133 -5.75 9.13 4.35
N HIS A 134 -6.92 9.08 4.95
CA HIS A 134 -7.45 7.88 5.56
C HIS A 134 -8.87 7.59 5.07
N LEU A 135 -9.25 6.34 5.03
CA LEU A 135 -10.57 5.87 4.63
C LEU A 135 -10.82 4.48 5.21
N ASP A 136 -12.08 4.16 5.47
CA ASP A 136 -12.46 2.78 5.80
C ASP A 136 -12.55 1.93 4.53
N ALA A 137 -11.37 1.53 4.01
CA ALA A 137 -11.28 0.70 2.84
C ALA A 137 -11.86 -0.72 3.07
N THR A 138 -11.93 -1.17 4.32
CA THR A 138 -12.49 -2.46 4.70
C THR A 138 -14.00 -2.47 4.51
N SER A 139 -14.70 -1.44 5.01
CA SER A 139 -16.15 -1.30 4.82
C SER A 139 -16.51 -1.10 3.35
N ILE A 140 -15.77 -0.26 2.61
CA ILE A 140 -15.96 -0.11 1.16
C ILE A 140 -15.82 -1.45 0.44
N ALA A 141 -14.80 -2.24 0.76
CA ALA A 141 -14.59 -3.56 0.17
C ALA A 141 -15.71 -4.54 0.54
N GLN A 142 -16.23 -4.47 1.78
CA GLN A 142 -17.34 -5.29 2.25
C GLN A 142 -18.63 -5.00 1.45
N GLU A 143 -18.93 -3.73 1.18
CA GLU A 143 -20.08 -3.32 0.35
C GLU A 143 -19.94 -3.84 -1.10
N LEU A 144 -18.72 -4.00 -1.60
CA LEU A 144 -18.43 -4.58 -2.91
C LEU A 144 -18.44 -6.13 -2.93
N GLY A 145 -18.72 -6.76 -1.78
CA GLY A 145 -18.91 -8.20 -1.64
C GLY A 145 -17.86 -8.93 -0.78
N SER A 146 -16.69 -8.34 -0.51
CA SER A 146 -15.70 -9.00 0.35
C SER A 146 -14.67 -8.02 0.94
N SER A 147 -14.54 -8.03 2.27
CA SER A 147 -13.49 -7.26 2.96
C SER A 147 -12.05 -7.60 2.51
N ARG A 148 -11.85 -8.78 1.89
CA ARG A 148 -10.54 -9.17 1.33
C ARG A 148 -10.07 -8.28 0.19
N MET A 149 -10.98 -7.53 -0.46
CA MET A 149 -10.65 -6.58 -1.54
C MET A 149 -10.18 -5.21 -1.02
N MET A 150 -10.05 -5.01 0.29
CA MET A 150 -9.60 -3.76 0.91
C MET A 150 -8.25 -3.27 0.33
N ASN A 151 -7.32 -4.18 0.07
CA ASN A 151 -6.03 -3.88 -0.55
C ASN A 151 -6.18 -3.30 -1.97
N ILE A 152 -7.18 -3.74 -2.74
CA ILE A 152 -7.49 -3.21 -4.08
C ILE A 152 -8.14 -1.82 -3.98
N VAL A 153 -9.00 -1.58 -2.98
CA VAL A 153 -9.56 -0.25 -2.70
C VAL A 153 -8.42 0.74 -2.41
N LEU A 154 -7.46 0.36 -1.56
CA LEU A 154 -6.29 1.18 -1.26
C LEU A 154 -5.38 1.38 -2.48
N LEU A 155 -5.21 0.37 -3.33
CA LEU A 155 -4.48 0.53 -4.59
C LEU A 155 -5.15 1.56 -5.50
N GLY A 156 -6.48 1.56 -5.57
CA GLY A 156 -7.25 2.59 -6.27
C GLY A 156 -6.99 4.00 -5.71
N GLY A 157 -6.98 4.15 -4.38
CA GLY A 157 -6.63 5.39 -3.68
C GLY A 157 -5.20 5.85 -3.97
N LEU A 158 -4.23 4.92 -3.96
CA LEU A 158 -2.84 5.19 -4.35
C LEU A 158 -2.76 5.71 -5.79
N MET A 159 -3.44 5.06 -6.73
CA MET A 159 -3.48 5.48 -8.14
C MET A 159 -4.03 6.90 -8.28
N ALA A 160 -5.09 7.25 -7.56
CA ALA A 160 -5.65 8.60 -7.56
C ALA A 160 -4.65 9.65 -7.04
N GLN A 161 -3.81 9.33 -6.07
CA GLN A 161 -2.74 10.22 -5.59
C GLN A 161 -1.58 10.35 -6.58
N MET A 162 -1.25 9.28 -7.28
CA MET A 162 -0.21 9.29 -8.32
C MET A 162 -0.69 10.08 -9.55
N ASP A 163 -1.98 10.02 -9.88
CA ASP A 163 -2.62 10.70 -11.00
C ASP A 163 -2.38 12.22 -11.04
N LYS A 164 -2.35 12.86 -9.87
CA LYS A 164 -2.08 14.32 -9.77
C LYS A 164 -0.68 14.72 -10.29
N ARG A 165 0.19 13.75 -10.55
CA ARG A 165 1.55 13.94 -11.07
C ARG A 165 1.71 13.47 -12.52
N TRP A 166 0.68 12.84 -13.11
CA TRP A 166 0.77 12.20 -14.41
C TRP A 166 -0.16 12.90 -15.40
N LYS A 167 0.19 12.86 -16.69
CA LYS A 167 -0.63 13.47 -17.73
C LYS A 167 -2.00 12.78 -17.81
N PRO A 168 -3.10 13.52 -18.11
CA PRO A 168 -4.48 12.97 -18.14
C PRO A 168 -4.63 11.73 -19.03
N GLU A 169 -3.91 11.67 -20.15
CA GLU A 169 -3.96 10.53 -21.09
C GLU A 169 -3.41 9.23 -20.45
N VAL A 170 -2.38 9.37 -19.61
CA VAL A 170 -1.77 8.25 -18.88
C VAL A 170 -2.73 7.74 -17.82
N VAL A 171 -3.44 8.65 -17.14
CA VAL A 171 -4.49 8.33 -16.16
C VAL A 171 -5.64 7.56 -16.80
N ALA A 172 -6.17 8.02 -17.92
CA ALA A 172 -7.28 7.37 -18.62
C ALA A 172 -6.90 5.96 -19.08
N ALA A 173 -5.69 5.79 -19.62
CA ALA A 173 -5.17 4.49 -20.03
C ALA A 173 -4.98 3.53 -18.84
N ASN A 174 -4.56 4.03 -17.67
CA ASN A 174 -4.40 3.24 -16.45
C ASN A 174 -5.74 2.77 -15.88
N LYS A 175 -6.73 3.67 -15.81
CA LYS A 175 -8.10 3.31 -15.40
C LYS A 175 -8.68 2.21 -16.28
N LYS A 176 -8.46 2.30 -17.60
CA LYS A 176 -8.94 1.29 -18.55
C LYS A 176 -8.21 -0.05 -18.41
N ALA A 177 -6.88 -0.02 -18.17
CA ALA A 177 -6.09 -1.23 -17.94
C ALA A 177 -6.45 -1.90 -16.61
N PHE A 178 -6.63 -1.11 -15.53
CA PHE A 178 -7.08 -1.60 -14.23
C PHE A 178 -8.46 -2.26 -14.32
N LYS A 179 -9.41 -1.59 -15.00
CA LYS A 179 -10.77 -2.13 -15.21
C LYS A 179 -10.74 -3.45 -15.97
N LYS A 180 -9.96 -3.53 -17.05
CA LYS A 180 -9.80 -4.78 -17.81
C LYS A 180 -9.16 -5.90 -17.00
N GLY A 181 -8.12 -5.61 -16.23
CA GLY A 181 -7.48 -6.60 -15.34
C GLY A 181 -8.42 -7.09 -14.25
N PHE A 182 -9.20 -6.19 -13.67
CA PHE A 182 -10.22 -6.50 -12.67
C PHE A 182 -11.33 -7.39 -13.25
N GLU A 183 -11.87 -7.03 -14.43
CA GLU A 183 -12.89 -7.81 -15.13
C GLU A 183 -12.37 -9.21 -15.51
N PHE A 184 -11.14 -9.30 -16.02
CA PHE A 184 -10.50 -10.57 -16.37
C PHE A 184 -10.35 -11.52 -15.17
N VAL A 185 -9.92 -10.99 -14.01
CA VAL A 185 -9.76 -11.81 -12.78
C VAL A 185 -11.13 -12.28 -12.26
N LEU A 186 -12.16 -11.43 -12.34
CA LEU A 186 -13.52 -11.84 -11.95
C LEU A 186 -14.08 -12.93 -12.85
N GLU A 187 -13.88 -12.84 -14.17
CA GLU A 187 -14.31 -13.86 -15.13
C GLU A 187 -13.60 -15.21 -14.89
N GLN A 188 -12.30 -15.19 -14.62
CA GLN A 188 -11.53 -16.40 -14.29
C GLN A 188 -11.97 -17.02 -12.96
N ALA A 189 -12.25 -16.20 -11.95
CA ALA A 189 -12.74 -16.69 -10.66
C ALA A 189 -14.14 -17.31 -10.77
N ALA A 190 -15.01 -16.75 -11.62
CA ALA A 190 -16.35 -17.29 -11.88
C ALA A 190 -16.33 -18.61 -12.68
N GLN A 191 -15.28 -18.88 -13.49
CA GLN A 191 -15.11 -20.13 -14.24
C GLN A 191 -14.52 -21.26 -13.38
N GLN A 192 -13.95 -20.95 -12.19
CA GLN A 192 -13.33 -21.91 -11.28
C GLN A 192 -14.23 -22.24 -10.06
N ALA A 193 -15.41 -21.62 -9.96
CA ALA A 193 -16.40 -21.84 -8.90
C ALA A 193 -17.50 -22.82 -9.38
#